data_84f80f0c95387bc891ba54067b288976
#
_entry.id   84f80f0c95387bc891ba54067b288976
#
_cell.length_a   1.000
_cell.length_b   1.000
_cell.length_c   1.000
_cell.angle_alpha   90.00
_cell.angle_beta   90.00
_cell.angle_gamma   90.00
#
_symmetry.space_group_name_H-M   'P 1'
#
loop_
_entity.id
_entity.type
_entity.pdbx_description
1 polymer ?
#
loop_
_entity_poly.entity_id
_entity_poly.type
_entity_poly.pdbx_seq_one_letter_code
_entity_poly.pdbx_strand_id
1 'polypeptide(L)'
;AADTAELFFESLRIPITNCIGEEGKGFAYMMEKLPQERLAIAVVAAAQAETALQWTIDYVKERQAFGRAVFEFQNTRFKLAEMAADTTLGRLFLDTCMEAHLTGDLDVPTAAMAKFWATDMACRVIDECVQLHGGYGYMREFPIARAWVDARVQRIYGGTNEIMKELVARSL
;
A
#
# COMPACT_ATOMS: atom_id res chain seq x y z
N ALA A 1 4.95 13.06 1.56
CA ALA A 1 3.94 12.97 2.61
C ALA A 1 2.62 13.52 2.08
N ALA A 2 1.50 12.92 2.49
CA ALA A 2 0.19 13.38 2.07
C ALA A 2 -0.18 14.69 2.79
N ASP A 3 -0.75 15.63 2.05
CA ASP A 3 -1.29 16.86 2.61
C ASP A 3 -2.70 16.56 3.15
N THR A 4 -2.89 16.77 4.45
CA THR A 4 -4.18 16.62 5.13
C THR A 4 -4.58 17.98 5.68
N ALA A 5 -5.82 18.39 5.42
CA ALA A 5 -6.35 19.67 5.86
C ALA A 5 -7.74 19.55 6.47
N GLU A 6 -8.06 20.44 7.39
CA GLU A 6 -9.42 20.67 7.86
C GLU A 6 -10.13 21.62 6.88
N LEU A 7 -11.38 21.30 6.54
CA LEU A 7 -12.21 22.11 5.66
C LEU A 7 -13.38 22.68 6.46
N PHE A 8 -13.56 24.01 6.37
CA PHE A 8 -14.67 24.70 7.03
C PHE A 8 -15.57 25.33 5.98
N PHE A 9 -16.87 25.10 6.09
CA PHE A 9 -17.88 25.69 5.22
C PHE A 9 -18.84 26.51 6.07
N GLU A 10 -18.88 27.81 5.83
CA GLU A 10 -19.78 28.71 6.51
C GLU A 10 -20.78 29.32 5.51
N SER A 11 -22.08 29.04 5.70
CA SER A 11 -23.17 29.56 4.88
C SER A 11 -22.97 29.32 3.35
N LEU A 12 -22.25 28.26 2.96
CA LEU A 12 -22.01 27.91 1.57
C LEU A 12 -23.31 27.47 0.91
N ARG A 13 -23.78 28.24 -0.08
CA ARG A 13 -24.96 27.89 -0.89
C ARG A 13 -24.53 27.15 -2.15
N ILE A 14 -25.12 25.99 -2.38
CA ILE A 14 -24.93 25.17 -3.59
C ILE A 14 -26.29 24.87 -4.22
N PRO A 15 -26.38 24.68 -5.56
CA PRO A 15 -27.60 24.24 -6.20
C PRO A 15 -28.06 22.88 -5.65
N ILE A 16 -29.38 22.70 -5.44
CA ILE A 16 -29.94 21.44 -4.97
C ILE A 16 -29.66 20.27 -5.91
N THR A 17 -29.48 20.57 -7.19
CA THR A 17 -29.10 19.59 -8.23
C THR A 17 -27.71 18.99 -8.03
N ASN A 18 -26.88 19.56 -7.15
CA ASN A 18 -25.58 19.03 -6.79
C ASN A 18 -25.68 17.93 -5.71
N CYS A 19 -26.87 17.63 -5.21
CA CYS A 19 -27.08 16.52 -4.31
C CYS A 19 -26.80 15.20 -5.03
N ILE A 20 -25.84 14.41 -4.50
CA ILE A 20 -25.48 13.09 -5.02
C ILE A 20 -26.37 12.06 -4.32
N GLY A 21 -27.32 11.49 -5.06
CA GLY A 21 -28.26 10.50 -4.52
C GLY A 21 -29.34 11.13 -3.63
N GLU A 22 -29.72 10.47 -2.55
CA GLU A 22 -30.79 10.84 -1.65
C GLU A 22 -30.28 11.59 -0.41
N GLU A 23 -31.02 12.58 0.05
CA GLU A 23 -30.74 13.30 1.29
C GLU A 23 -30.68 12.31 2.49
N GLY A 24 -29.67 12.47 3.34
CA GLY A 24 -29.43 11.62 4.51
C GLY A 24 -28.78 10.26 4.21
N LYS A 25 -28.56 9.88 2.94
CA LYS A 25 -27.98 8.59 2.55
C LYS A 25 -26.44 8.61 2.38
N GLY A 26 -25.81 9.78 2.48
CA GLY A 26 -24.36 9.91 2.20
C GLY A 26 -23.46 8.94 2.96
N PHE A 27 -23.74 8.68 4.25
CA PHE A 27 -22.99 7.71 5.03
C PHE A 27 -23.16 6.27 4.49
N ALA A 28 -24.37 5.88 4.08
CA ALA A 28 -24.62 4.56 3.51
C ALA A 28 -23.85 4.38 2.18
N TYR A 29 -23.85 5.40 1.33
CA TYR A 29 -23.09 5.38 0.07
C TYR A 29 -21.58 5.26 0.30
N MET A 30 -21.04 5.96 1.31
CA MET A 30 -19.63 5.80 1.67
C MET A 30 -19.32 4.38 2.12
N MET A 31 -20.16 3.79 3.00
CA MET A 31 -19.96 2.42 3.49
C MET A 31 -19.99 1.38 2.37
N GLU A 32 -20.85 1.56 1.37
CA GLU A 32 -20.95 0.70 0.19
C GLU A 32 -19.64 0.71 -0.64
N LYS A 33 -18.94 1.86 -0.73
CA LYS A 33 -17.74 2.01 -1.54
C LYS A 33 -16.43 1.68 -0.81
N LEU A 34 -16.45 1.58 0.52
CA LEU A 34 -15.24 1.29 1.30
C LEU A 34 -14.50 0.01 0.90
N PRO A 35 -15.14 -1.12 0.56
CA PRO A 35 -14.42 -2.31 0.09
C PRO A 35 -13.58 -2.04 -1.15
N GLN A 36 -14.14 -1.33 -2.13
CA GLN A 36 -13.42 -0.93 -3.34
C GLN A 36 -12.25 0.00 -3.04
N GLU A 37 -12.42 1.00 -2.16
CA GLU A 37 -11.36 1.93 -1.77
C GLU A 37 -10.21 1.20 -1.06
N ARG A 38 -10.52 0.26 -0.17
CA ARG A 38 -9.54 -0.58 0.53
C ARG A 38 -8.76 -1.46 -0.43
N LEU A 39 -9.43 -2.06 -1.40
CA LEU A 39 -8.77 -2.84 -2.45
C LEU A 39 -7.84 -1.96 -3.29
N ALA A 40 -8.25 -0.75 -3.68
CA ALA A 40 -7.40 0.19 -4.41
C ALA A 40 -6.13 0.54 -3.62
N ILE A 41 -6.23 0.77 -2.30
CA ILE A 41 -5.06 0.99 -1.44
C ILE A 41 -4.13 -0.23 -1.44
N ALA A 42 -4.69 -1.43 -1.34
CA ALA A 42 -3.91 -2.68 -1.35
C ALA A 42 -3.15 -2.88 -2.67
N VAL A 43 -3.80 -2.61 -3.80
CA VAL A 43 -3.18 -2.69 -5.15
C VAL A 43 -2.04 -1.69 -5.29
N VAL A 44 -2.25 -0.45 -4.85
CA VAL A 44 -1.18 0.59 -4.87
C VAL A 44 0.00 0.17 -4.00
N ALA A 45 -0.26 -0.37 -2.80
CA ALA A 45 0.79 -0.84 -1.88
C ALA A 45 1.65 -1.95 -2.51
N ALA A 46 1.02 -2.96 -3.12
CA ALA A 46 1.73 -4.04 -3.78
C ALA A 46 2.56 -3.54 -4.98
N ALA A 47 1.99 -2.69 -5.82
CA ALA A 47 2.71 -2.12 -6.96
C ALA A 47 3.93 -1.28 -6.53
N GLN A 48 3.82 -0.55 -5.42
CA GLN A 48 4.95 0.19 -4.85
C GLN A 48 6.04 -0.75 -4.32
N ALA A 49 5.66 -1.85 -3.64
CA ALA A 49 6.62 -2.84 -3.16
C ALA A 49 7.38 -3.52 -4.31
N GLU A 50 6.67 -3.94 -5.35
CA GLU A 50 7.27 -4.53 -6.55
C GLU A 50 8.24 -3.56 -7.24
N THR A 51 7.83 -2.30 -7.39
CA THR A 51 8.66 -1.26 -7.99
C THR A 51 9.92 -0.98 -7.17
N ALA A 52 9.77 -0.86 -5.84
CA ALA A 52 10.89 -0.65 -4.92
C ALA A 52 11.87 -1.82 -4.94
N LEU A 53 11.37 -3.05 -4.99
CA LEU A 53 12.18 -4.25 -5.12
C LEU A 53 12.98 -4.24 -6.44
N GLN A 54 12.34 -3.90 -7.56
CA GLN A 54 13.04 -3.82 -8.85
C GLN A 54 14.16 -2.77 -8.84
N TRP A 55 13.89 -1.55 -8.36
CA TRP A 55 14.92 -0.52 -8.21
C TRP A 55 16.10 -1.01 -7.34
N THR A 56 15.78 -1.76 -6.28
CA THR A 56 16.80 -2.28 -5.37
C THR A 56 17.63 -3.38 -6.02
N ILE A 57 17.02 -4.29 -6.79
CA ILE A 57 17.73 -5.33 -7.55
C ILE A 57 18.71 -4.69 -8.52
N ASP A 58 18.29 -3.67 -9.26
CA ASP A 58 19.14 -2.98 -10.22
C ASP A 58 20.29 -2.25 -9.50
N TYR A 59 19.98 -1.52 -8.44
CA TYR A 59 20.96 -0.82 -7.62
C TYR A 59 22.04 -1.75 -7.04
N VAL A 60 21.67 -2.87 -6.40
CA VAL A 60 22.66 -3.76 -5.75
C VAL A 60 23.51 -4.54 -6.73
N LYS A 61 23.06 -4.70 -7.99
CA LYS A 61 23.88 -5.28 -9.08
C LYS A 61 24.96 -4.34 -9.56
N GLU A 62 24.70 -3.03 -9.55
CA GLU A 62 25.64 -2.00 -9.99
C GLU A 62 26.57 -1.53 -8.87
N ARG A 63 26.03 -1.40 -7.66
CA ARG A 63 26.76 -0.88 -6.50
C ARG A 63 27.87 -1.82 -6.05
N GLN A 64 29.10 -1.29 -6.03
CA GLN A 64 30.29 -2.00 -5.53
C GLN A 64 30.59 -1.65 -4.08
N ALA A 65 30.88 -2.66 -3.27
CA ALA A 65 31.38 -2.53 -1.90
C ALA A 65 32.32 -3.72 -1.57
N PHE A 66 33.40 -3.44 -0.88
CA PHE A 66 34.40 -4.45 -0.51
C PHE A 66 34.92 -5.28 -1.69
N GLY A 67 35.09 -4.63 -2.86
CA GLY A 67 35.67 -5.22 -4.06
C GLY A 67 34.73 -6.07 -4.93
N ARG A 68 33.43 -6.08 -4.65
CA ARG A 68 32.42 -6.82 -5.44
C ARG A 68 31.05 -6.14 -5.41
N ALA A 69 30.15 -6.56 -6.30
CA ALA A 69 28.78 -6.04 -6.30
C ALA A 69 28.06 -6.40 -4.99
N VAL A 70 27.21 -5.48 -4.48
CA VAL A 70 26.42 -5.72 -3.26
C VAL A 70 25.52 -6.95 -3.41
N PHE A 71 25.05 -7.24 -4.62
CA PHE A 71 24.30 -8.43 -4.96
C PHE A 71 25.03 -9.75 -4.65
N GLU A 72 26.36 -9.77 -4.71
CA GLU A 72 27.15 -10.99 -4.49
C GLU A 72 27.21 -11.43 -3.01
N PHE A 73 26.82 -10.55 -2.08
CA PHE A 73 26.74 -10.92 -0.68
C PHE A 73 25.54 -11.84 -0.42
N GLN A 74 25.77 -12.95 0.28
CA GLN A 74 24.73 -13.94 0.54
C GLN A 74 23.49 -13.36 1.27
N ASN A 75 23.70 -12.50 2.26
CA ASN A 75 22.63 -11.84 2.99
C ASN A 75 21.75 -10.96 2.06
N THR A 76 22.36 -10.22 1.12
CA THR A 76 21.63 -9.44 0.13
C THR A 76 20.73 -10.33 -0.72
N ARG A 77 21.25 -11.42 -1.23
CA ARG A 77 20.49 -12.40 -2.05
C ARG A 77 19.33 -13.02 -1.28
N PHE A 78 19.52 -13.34 -0.01
CA PHE A 78 18.46 -13.90 0.83
C PHE A 78 17.34 -12.89 1.04
N LYS A 79 17.65 -11.65 1.40
CA LYS A 79 16.66 -10.57 1.54
C LYS A 79 15.90 -10.32 0.25
N LEU A 80 16.56 -10.28 -0.89
CA LEU A 80 15.90 -10.14 -2.19
C LEU A 80 14.96 -11.31 -2.50
N ALA A 81 15.35 -12.54 -2.18
CA ALA A 81 14.51 -13.72 -2.39
C ALA A 81 13.26 -13.71 -1.49
N GLU A 82 13.39 -13.31 -0.23
CA GLU A 82 12.27 -13.16 0.71
C GLU A 82 11.30 -12.08 0.23
N MET A 83 11.80 -10.92 -0.17
CA MET A 83 10.98 -9.84 -0.71
C MET A 83 10.29 -10.23 -2.01
N ALA A 84 10.97 -10.97 -2.90
CA ALA A 84 10.38 -11.47 -4.15
C ALA A 84 9.23 -12.47 -3.86
N ALA A 85 9.39 -13.34 -2.86
CA ALA A 85 8.34 -14.24 -2.44
C ALA A 85 7.13 -13.47 -1.87
N ASP A 86 7.35 -12.51 -0.97
CA ASP A 86 6.30 -11.69 -0.37
C ASP A 86 5.51 -10.91 -1.44
N THR A 87 6.19 -10.28 -2.40
CA THR A 87 5.53 -9.51 -3.48
C THR A 87 4.76 -10.43 -4.42
N THR A 88 5.29 -11.61 -4.75
CA THR A 88 4.60 -12.58 -5.60
C THR A 88 3.33 -13.11 -4.94
N LEU A 89 3.40 -13.52 -3.67
CA LEU A 89 2.23 -13.98 -2.92
C LEU A 89 1.19 -12.87 -2.75
N GLY A 90 1.66 -11.63 -2.50
CA GLY A 90 0.81 -10.45 -2.44
C GLY A 90 0.04 -10.22 -3.74
N ARG A 91 0.72 -10.31 -4.87
CA ARG A 91 0.11 -10.14 -6.19
C ARG A 91 -0.98 -11.18 -6.43
N LEU A 92 -0.71 -12.46 -6.19
CA LEU A 92 -1.68 -13.53 -6.36
C LEU A 92 -2.94 -13.34 -5.51
N PHE A 93 -2.77 -12.93 -4.25
CA PHE A 93 -3.90 -12.64 -3.36
C PHE A 93 -4.72 -11.45 -3.87
N LEU A 94 -4.08 -10.38 -4.32
CA LEU A 94 -4.77 -9.19 -4.83
C LEU A 94 -5.46 -9.45 -6.17
N ASP A 95 -4.89 -10.27 -7.04
CA ASP A 95 -5.55 -10.69 -8.29
C ASP A 95 -6.86 -11.43 -7.98
N THR A 96 -6.85 -12.33 -6.99
CA THR A 96 -8.07 -13.02 -6.52
C THR A 96 -9.09 -12.01 -5.94
N CYS A 97 -8.66 -11.02 -5.16
CA CYS A 97 -9.54 -9.97 -4.64
C CYS A 97 -10.12 -9.09 -5.76
N MET A 98 -9.31 -8.83 -6.80
CA MET A 98 -9.75 -8.06 -7.97
C MET A 98 -10.81 -8.82 -8.77
N GLU A 99 -10.62 -10.12 -8.99
CA GLU A 99 -11.63 -10.97 -9.64
C GLU A 99 -12.93 -10.95 -8.85
N ALA A 100 -12.88 -11.14 -7.52
CA ALA A 100 -14.06 -11.05 -6.66
C ALA A 100 -14.74 -9.67 -6.72
N HIS A 101 -13.96 -8.59 -6.82
CA HIS A 101 -14.51 -7.25 -7.00
C HIS A 101 -15.25 -7.10 -8.34
N LEU A 102 -14.69 -7.61 -9.43
CA LEU A 102 -15.28 -7.54 -10.78
C LEU A 102 -16.58 -8.35 -10.89
N THR A 103 -16.72 -9.44 -10.13
CA THR A 103 -17.95 -10.24 -10.07
C THR A 103 -18.96 -9.74 -9.04
N GLY A 104 -18.59 -8.78 -8.19
CA GLY A 104 -19.44 -8.26 -7.13
C GLY A 104 -19.42 -9.10 -5.84
N ASP A 105 -18.50 -10.06 -5.73
CA ASP A 105 -18.40 -11.01 -4.62
C ASP A 105 -17.37 -10.59 -3.55
N LEU A 106 -16.72 -9.44 -3.71
CA LEU A 106 -15.74 -8.94 -2.73
C LEU A 106 -16.44 -8.51 -1.44
N ASP A 107 -16.28 -9.28 -0.40
CA ASP A 107 -16.83 -8.96 0.91
C ASP A 107 -15.95 -8.00 1.72
N VAL A 108 -16.54 -7.40 2.77
CA VAL A 108 -15.87 -6.43 3.64
C VAL A 108 -14.66 -7.01 4.38
N PRO A 109 -14.72 -8.23 4.97
CA PRO A 109 -13.57 -8.85 5.61
C PRO A 109 -12.42 -9.11 4.65
N THR A 110 -12.68 -9.63 3.44
CA THR A 110 -11.65 -9.89 2.43
C THR A 110 -10.98 -8.60 1.96
N ALA A 111 -11.75 -7.54 1.69
CA ALA A 111 -11.20 -6.23 1.34
C ALA A 111 -10.36 -5.63 2.49
N ALA A 112 -10.80 -5.80 3.74
CA ALA A 112 -10.04 -5.38 4.92
C ALA A 112 -8.74 -6.18 5.08
N MET A 113 -8.78 -7.50 4.83
CA MET A 113 -7.63 -8.39 4.86
C MET A 113 -6.61 -7.97 3.79
N ALA A 114 -7.05 -7.74 2.57
CA ALA A 114 -6.20 -7.27 1.47
C ALA A 114 -5.49 -5.95 1.84
N LYS A 115 -6.24 -4.98 2.38
CA LYS A 115 -5.71 -3.68 2.76
C LYS A 115 -4.63 -3.77 3.83
N PHE A 116 -4.91 -4.40 4.99
CA PHE A 116 -3.92 -4.40 6.07
C PHE A 116 -2.70 -5.24 5.72
N TRP A 117 -2.89 -6.39 5.10
CA TRP A 117 -1.78 -7.28 4.76
C TRP A 117 -0.86 -6.66 3.69
N ALA A 118 -1.42 -6.14 2.60
CA ALA A 118 -0.62 -5.55 1.52
C ALA A 118 0.15 -4.31 1.98
N THR A 119 -0.45 -3.44 2.80
CA THR A 119 0.24 -2.25 3.31
C THR A 119 1.32 -2.59 4.35
N ASP A 120 1.13 -3.62 5.17
CA ASP A 120 2.16 -4.12 6.09
C ASP A 120 3.31 -4.76 5.32
N MET A 121 3.02 -5.58 4.30
CA MET A 121 4.01 -6.18 3.41
C MET A 121 4.81 -5.11 2.68
N ALA A 122 4.16 -4.13 2.05
CA ALA A 122 4.83 -3.05 1.33
C ALA A 122 5.77 -2.25 2.23
N CYS A 123 5.35 -1.90 3.44
CA CYS A 123 6.23 -1.21 4.39
C CYS A 123 7.47 -2.04 4.74
N ARG A 124 7.34 -3.36 4.97
CA ARG A 124 8.49 -4.23 5.26
C ARG A 124 9.45 -4.32 4.06
N VAL A 125 8.92 -4.57 2.87
CA VAL A 125 9.71 -4.67 1.64
C VAL A 125 10.46 -3.38 1.35
N ILE A 126 9.78 -2.23 1.41
CA ILE A 126 10.38 -0.93 1.11
C ILE A 126 11.43 -0.56 2.17
N ASP A 127 11.21 -0.88 3.45
CA ASP A 127 12.18 -0.65 4.52
C ASP A 127 13.48 -1.45 4.30
N GLU A 128 13.38 -2.72 3.93
CA GLU A 128 14.54 -3.54 3.57
C GLU A 128 15.23 -3.02 2.29
N CYS A 129 14.47 -2.49 1.33
CA CYS A 129 15.03 -1.85 0.15
C CYS A 129 15.85 -0.61 0.52
N VAL A 130 15.36 0.25 1.42
CA VAL A 130 16.13 1.40 1.95
C VAL A 130 17.43 0.92 2.59
N GLN A 131 17.38 -0.14 3.40
CA GLN A 131 18.55 -0.72 4.05
C GLN A 131 19.59 -1.20 3.04
N LEU A 132 19.18 -1.85 1.94
CA LEU A 132 20.08 -2.33 0.90
C LEU A 132 20.70 -1.19 0.06
N HIS A 133 20.08 -0.02 0.00
CA HIS A 133 20.67 1.18 -0.60
C HIS A 133 21.70 1.86 0.32
N GLY A 134 21.74 1.53 1.61
CA GLY A 134 22.60 2.19 2.59
C GLY A 134 22.33 3.69 2.70
N GLY A 135 23.37 4.51 2.81
CA GLY A 135 23.19 5.97 2.94
C GLY A 135 22.41 6.62 1.80
N TYR A 136 22.50 6.12 0.59
CA TYR A 136 21.71 6.60 -0.55
C TYR A 136 20.21 6.30 -0.39
N GLY A 137 19.83 5.26 0.32
CA GLY A 137 18.43 4.97 0.64
C GLY A 137 17.75 6.02 1.52
N TYR A 138 18.52 6.90 2.16
CA TYR A 138 18.01 7.99 3.00
C TYR A 138 18.08 9.37 2.34
N MET A 139 18.50 9.44 1.08
CA MET A 139 18.61 10.66 0.30
C MET A 139 17.39 10.84 -0.60
N ARG A 140 16.76 12.02 -0.56
CA ARG A 140 15.53 12.32 -1.33
C ARG A 140 15.70 12.29 -2.85
N GLU A 141 16.91 12.39 -3.34
CA GLU A 141 17.29 12.23 -4.75
C GLU A 141 17.01 10.80 -5.25
N PHE A 142 17.11 9.81 -4.37
CA PHE A 142 16.80 8.43 -4.68
C PHE A 142 15.30 8.15 -4.49
N PRO A 143 14.64 7.51 -5.47
CA PRO A 143 13.20 7.25 -5.40
C PRO A 143 12.80 6.39 -4.21
N ILE A 144 13.69 5.49 -3.75
CA ILE A 144 13.42 4.61 -2.62
C ILE A 144 13.18 5.37 -1.31
N ALA A 145 13.88 6.49 -1.07
CA ALA A 145 13.69 7.32 0.11
C ALA A 145 12.28 7.95 0.14
N ARG A 146 11.79 8.39 -1.02
CA ARG A 146 10.44 8.92 -1.16
C ARG A 146 9.39 7.82 -1.00
N ALA A 147 9.59 6.67 -1.63
CA ALA A 147 8.70 5.52 -1.50
C ALA A 147 8.54 5.07 -0.05
N TRP A 148 9.62 5.09 0.75
CA TRP A 148 9.58 4.74 2.18
C TRP A 148 8.68 5.69 2.98
N VAL A 149 8.80 7.00 2.75
CA VAL A 149 7.95 8.00 3.43
C VAL A 149 6.49 7.85 3.00
N ASP A 150 6.23 7.66 1.70
CA ASP A 150 4.89 7.61 1.14
C ASP A 150 4.16 6.30 1.50
N ALA A 151 4.86 5.18 1.60
CA ALA A 151 4.28 3.90 2.00
C ALA A 151 3.74 3.91 3.45
N ARG A 152 4.37 4.68 4.35
CA ARG A 152 4.06 4.63 5.78
C ARG A 152 2.61 5.02 6.10
N VAL A 153 2.05 5.99 5.39
CA VAL A 153 0.68 6.48 5.64
C VAL A 153 -0.39 5.49 5.21
N GLN A 154 -0.09 4.56 4.30
CA GLN A 154 -1.04 3.57 3.80
C GLN A 154 -1.59 2.64 4.89
N ARG A 155 -0.85 2.46 5.98
CA ARG A 155 -1.30 1.70 7.17
C ARG A 155 -2.32 2.47 8.02
N ILE A 156 -2.53 3.76 7.73
CA ILE A 156 -3.34 4.69 8.54
C ILE A 156 -4.63 5.07 7.81
N TYR A 157 -4.53 5.54 6.57
CA TYR A 157 -5.69 6.01 5.82
C TYR A 157 -6.55 4.85 5.28
N GLY A 158 -7.78 5.16 4.85
CA GLY A 158 -8.77 4.16 4.44
C GLY A 158 -9.23 3.23 5.58
N GLY A 159 -8.98 3.65 6.82
CA GLY A 159 -9.09 2.91 8.07
C GLY A 159 -7.74 2.30 8.48
N THR A 160 -7.36 2.48 9.74
CA THR A 160 -6.10 1.94 10.24
C THR A 160 -6.05 0.42 10.12
N ASN A 161 -4.84 -0.17 10.05
CA ASN A 161 -4.70 -1.62 9.96
C ASN A 161 -5.28 -2.34 11.17
N GLU A 162 -5.32 -1.69 12.35
CA GLU A 162 -5.99 -2.19 13.55
C GLU A 162 -7.51 -2.31 13.34
N ILE A 163 -8.14 -1.30 12.74
CA ILE A 163 -9.57 -1.36 12.38
C ILE A 163 -9.83 -2.45 11.33
N MET A 164 -8.93 -2.62 10.36
CA MET A 164 -9.06 -3.69 9.36
C MET A 164 -9.01 -5.07 10.02
N LYS A 165 -8.07 -5.29 10.95
CA LYS A 165 -7.96 -6.53 11.73
C LYS A 165 -9.21 -6.79 12.57
N GLU A 166 -9.80 -5.77 13.17
CA GLU A 166 -11.05 -5.87 13.92
C GLU A 166 -12.22 -6.29 13.02
N LEU A 167 -12.32 -5.73 11.80
CA LEU A 167 -13.35 -6.13 10.83
C LEU A 167 -13.23 -7.61 10.43
N VAL A 168 -12.00 -8.09 10.23
CA VAL A 168 -11.75 -9.50 9.94
C VAL A 168 -12.09 -10.36 11.15
N ALA A 169 -11.63 -9.98 12.35
CA ALA A 169 -11.86 -10.76 13.57
C ALA A 169 -13.35 -10.96 13.89
N ARG A 170 -14.20 -9.95 13.60
CA ARG A 170 -15.66 -10.04 13.79
C ARG A 170 -16.35 -11.01 12.81
N SER A 171 -15.69 -11.41 11.74
CA SER A 171 -16.23 -12.35 10.75
C SER A 171 -15.82 -13.79 10.98
N LEU A 172 -14.90 -14.05 11.93
CA LEU A 172 -14.45 -15.39 12.34
C LEU A 172 -15.41 -16.03 13.33
#